data_ce2dcab7fea98dc5ad5e8585da72b5aa
#
_entry.id   ce2dcab7fea98dc5ad5e8585da72b5aa
#
_cell.length_a   1.000
_cell.length_b   1.000
_cell.length_c   1.000
_cell.angle_alpha   90.00
_cell.angle_beta   90.00
_cell.angle_gamma   90.00
#
_symmetry.space_group_name_H-M   'P 1'
#
loop_
_entity.id
_entity.type
_entity.pdbx_description
1 polymer ?
#
loop_
_entity_poly.entity_id
_entity_poly.type
_entity_poly.pdbx_seq_one_letter_code
_entity_poly.pdbx_strand_id
1 'polypeptide(L)' 'MEDFLSLQSAIDAIDEAASAVASEVERDRLSEAALARLSTVEAELKRSRLALEKIVQEEA' A
#
# COMPACT_ATOMS: atom_id res chain seq x y z
N MET A 1 13.40 11.91 14.82
CA MET A 1 12.52 12.97 14.39
C MET A 1 12.29 12.96 12.92
N GLU A 2 13.38 13.10 12.14
CA GLU A 2 13.24 12.99 10.70
C GLU A 2 12.67 11.65 10.29
N ASP A 3 12.92 10.63 11.11
CA ASP A 3 12.48 9.28 10.81
C ASP A 3 10.96 9.16 10.78
N PHE A 4 10.27 9.91 11.63
CA PHE A 4 8.81 9.89 11.64
C PHE A 4 8.24 10.46 10.36
N LEU A 5 8.82 11.58 9.90
CA LEU A 5 8.34 12.19 8.66
C LEU A 5 8.60 11.28 7.48
N SER A 6 9.76 10.61 7.49
CA SER A 6 10.08 9.66 6.43
C SER A 6 9.12 8.47 6.44
N LEU A 7 8.79 7.97 7.62
CA LEU A 7 7.85 6.87 7.74
C LEU A 7 6.45 7.29 7.31
N GLN A 8 6.05 8.50 7.68
CA GLN A 8 4.74 9.00 7.28
C GLN A 8 4.66 9.17 5.77
N SER A 9 5.76 9.64 5.15
CA SER A 9 5.82 9.74 3.69
C SER A 9 5.70 8.37 3.04
N ALA A 10 6.34 7.37 3.62
CA ALA A 10 6.24 6.01 3.09
C ALA A 10 4.82 5.48 3.19
N ILE A 11 4.14 5.75 4.30
CA ILE A 11 2.75 5.34 4.47
C ILE A 11 1.87 5.99 3.40
N ASP A 12 2.07 7.29 3.18
CA ASP A 12 1.30 8.01 2.16
C ASP A 12 1.55 7.46 0.77
N ALA A 13 2.81 7.13 0.47
CA ALA A 13 3.16 6.56 -0.84
C ALA A 13 2.50 5.20 -1.04
N ILE A 14 2.44 4.40 0.01
CA ILE A 14 1.79 3.09 -0.06
C ILE A 14 0.29 3.27 -0.29
N ASP A 15 -0.34 4.24 0.38
CA ASP A 15 -1.75 4.53 0.17
C ASP A 15 -2.02 4.93 -1.27
N GLU A 16 -1.18 5.76 -1.86
CA GLU A 16 -1.33 6.16 -3.25
C GLU A 16 -1.17 4.97 -4.18
N ALA A 17 -0.18 4.12 -3.91
CA ALA A 17 0.05 2.94 -4.73
C ALA A 17 -1.15 1.99 -4.63
N ALA A 18 -1.68 1.80 -3.44
CA ALA A 18 -2.83 0.92 -3.25
C ALA A 18 -4.06 1.45 -3.99
N SER A 19 -4.26 2.77 -3.97
CA SER A 19 -5.37 3.37 -4.70
C SER A 19 -5.21 3.18 -6.21
N ALA A 20 -3.99 3.33 -6.72
CA ALA A 20 -3.74 3.16 -8.14
C ALA A 20 -3.99 1.71 -8.56
N VAL A 21 -3.55 0.75 -7.75
CA VAL A 21 -3.78 -0.66 -8.04
C VAL A 21 -5.27 -0.96 -8.03
N ALA A 22 -5.99 -0.47 -7.02
CA ALA A 22 -7.43 -0.69 -6.94
C ALA A 22 -8.15 -0.12 -8.16
N SER A 23 -7.74 1.04 -8.63
CA SER A 23 -8.33 1.64 -9.83
C SER A 23 -8.10 0.78 -11.06
N GLU A 24 -6.91 0.21 -11.20
CA GLU A 24 -6.63 -0.66 -12.33
C GLU A 24 -7.47 -1.93 -12.29
N VAL A 25 -7.68 -2.49 -11.11
CA VAL A 25 -8.53 -3.66 -10.96
C VAL A 25 -9.97 -3.32 -11.36
N GLU A 26 -10.44 -2.15 -10.97
CA GLU A 26 -11.81 -1.74 -11.28
C GLU A 26 -12.05 -1.51 -12.76
N ARG A 27 -11.01 -1.15 -13.50
CA ARG A 27 -11.13 -0.94 -14.94
C ARG A 27 -11.42 -2.23 -15.69
N ASP A 28 -11.07 -3.36 -15.11
CA ASP A 28 -11.37 -4.68 -15.64
C ASP A 28 -10.85 -4.87 -17.07
N ARG A 29 -9.64 -4.40 -17.32
CA ARG A 29 -9.01 -4.51 -18.63
C ARG A 29 -7.89 -5.53 -18.67
N LEU A 30 -7.60 -6.14 -17.54
CA LEU A 30 -6.47 -7.03 -17.40
C LEU A 30 -6.94 -8.48 -17.43
N SER A 31 -6.01 -9.40 -17.73
CA SER A 31 -6.29 -10.81 -17.69
C SER A 31 -6.56 -11.24 -16.25
N GLU A 32 -7.21 -12.41 -16.11
CA GLU A 32 -7.47 -12.95 -14.78
C GLU A 32 -6.19 -13.19 -14.01
N ALA A 33 -5.13 -13.63 -14.69
CA ALA A 33 -3.85 -13.86 -14.03
C ALA A 33 -3.27 -12.55 -13.49
N ALA A 34 -3.36 -11.48 -14.29
CA ALA A 34 -2.87 -10.18 -13.85
C ALA A 34 -3.70 -9.65 -12.68
N LEU A 35 -5.02 -9.82 -12.74
CA LEU A 35 -5.89 -9.38 -11.64
C LEU A 35 -5.58 -10.13 -10.36
N ALA A 36 -5.31 -11.43 -10.45
CA ALA A 36 -4.96 -12.21 -9.27
C ALA A 36 -3.65 -11.72 -8.65
N ARG A 37 -2.66 -11.38 -9.49
CA ARG A 37 -1.40 -10.86 -8.99
C ARG A 37 -1.56 -9.49 -8.37
N LEU A 38 -2.39 -8.65 -8.95
CA LEU A 38 -2.67 -7.33 -8.38
C LEU A 38 -3.38 -7.42 -7.05
N SER A 39 -4.27 -8.40 -6.88
CA SER A 39 -4.92 -8.63 -5.59
C SER A 39 -3.89 -8.95 -4.52
N THR A 40 -2.88 -9.74 -4.86
CA THR A 40 -1.80 -10.06 -3.94
C THR A 40 -1.00 -8.80 -3.60
N VAL A 41 -0.70 -7.98 -4.62
CA VAL A 41 0.02 -6.73 -4.41
C VAL A 41 -0.77 -5.80 -3.48
N GLU A 42 -2.08 -5.70 -3.69
CA GLU A 42 -2.93 -4.89 -2.84
C GLU A 42 -2.85 -5.35 -1.38
N ALA A 43 -2.94 -6.65 -1.17
CA ALA A 43 -2.89 -7.21 0.18
C ALA A 43 -1.54 -6.93 0.84
N GLU A 44 -0.46 -7.05 0.07
CA GLU A 44 0.88 -6.79 0.58
C GLU A 44 1.10 -5.32 0.89
N LEU A 45 0.57 -4.44 0.06
CA LEU A 45 0.66 -3.01 0.31
C LEU A 45 -0.05 -2.65 1.61
N LYS A 46 -1.25 -3.21 1.80
CA LYS A 46 -2.00 -2.95 3.01
C LYS A 46 -1.27 -3.46 4.25
N ARG A 47 -0.68 -4.63 4.16
CA ARG A 47 0.07 -5.20 5.27
C ARG A 47 1.29 -4.33 5.60
N SER A 48 2.01 -3.89 4.56
CA SER A 48 3.17 -3.04 4.75
C SER A 48 2.78 -1.72 5.40
N ARG A 49 1.67 -1.13 4.97
CA ARG A 49 1.19 0.11 5.55
C ARG A 49 0.89 -0.06 7.04
N LEU A 50 0.19 -1.14 7.38
CA LEU A 50 -0.15 -1.40 8.77
C LEU A 50 1.10 -1.61 9.63
N ALA A 51 2.11 -2.29 9.08
CA ALA A 51 3.35 -2.50 9.80
C ALA A 51 4.06 -1.17 10.07
N LEU A 52 4.08 -0.27 9.07
CA LEU A 52 4.69 1.04 9.24
C LEU A 52 3.92 1.88 10.26
N GLU A 53 2.58 1.84 10.21
CA GLU A 53 1.76 2.57 11.16
C GLU A 53 2.02 2.08 12.58
N LYS A 54 2.22 0.79 12.73
CA LYS A 54 2.51 0.24 14.04
C LYS A 54 3.84 0.75 14.58
N ILE A 55 4.84 0.85 13.72
CA ILE A 55 6.14 1.40 14.13
C ILE A 55 5.99 2.84 14.59
N VAL A 56 5.24 3.63 13.83
CA VAL A 56 5.00 5.03 14.20
C VAL A 56 4.31 5.12 15.55
N GLN A 57 3.31 4.28 15.77
CA GLN A 57 2.59 4.27 17.04
C GLN A 57 3.49 3.89 18.21
N GLU A 58 4.35 2.91 17.99
CA GLU A 58 5.24 2.43 19.05
C GLU A 58 6.30 3.45 19.41
N GLU A 59 6.75 4.21 18.43
CA GLU A 59 7.80 5.20 18.66
C GLU A 59 7.26 6.54 19.12
N ALA A 60 5.97 6.76 18.93
CA ALA A 60 5.35 7.98 19.38
C ALA A 60 5.11 7.94 20.88
#